data_1221e0d953218dd094e70e5182f6990d
#
_entry.id   1221e0d953218dd094e70e5182f6990d
#
_cell.length_a   1.000
_cell.length_b   1.000
_cell.length_c   1.000
_cell.angle_alpha   90.00
_cell.angle_beta   90.00
_cell.angle_gamma   90.00
#
_symmetry.space_group_name_H-M   'P 1'
#
loop_
_entity.id
_entity.type
_entity.pdbx_description
1 polymer ?
#
loop_
_entity_poly.entity_id
_entity_poly.type
_entity_poly.pdbx_seq_one_letter_code
_entity_poly.pdbx_strand_id
1 'polypeptide(L)'
;MLATLRRHGFRLAILSNGTPKMLMAACQAAGITSLLDAIISVEQAGCFKPAPAVYGLVQTKLEVTPARTLFVSGNPWDSQAALANGFAVVRVNRHGDPDEYGLRQQLVAELHDLTGLPAVLVPPAA
;
A
#
# COMPACT_ATOMS: atom_id res chain seq x y z
N MET A 1 -7.48 7.75 -10.15
CA MET A 1 -6.20 7.04 -9.92
C MET A 1 -6.44 5.53 -9.82
N LEU A 2 -7.20 5.00 -8.86
CA LEU A 2 -7.43 3.55 -8.70
C LEU A 2 -8.03 2.89 -9.96
N ALA A 3 -9.04 3.52 -10.56
CA ALA A 3 -9.63 3.00 -11.79
C ALA A 3 -8.62 2.88 -12.94
N THR A 4 -7.67 3.82 -13.01
CA THR A 4 -6.59 3.77 -14.00
C THR A 4 -5.69 2.56 -13.77
N LEU A 5 -5.30 2.30 -12.53
CA LEU A 5 -4.47 1.14 -12.21
C LEU A 5 -5.19 -0.17 -12.52
N ARG A 6 -6.47 -0.27 -12.22
CA ARG A 6 -7.26 -1.47 -12.57
C ARG A 6 -7.32 -1.71 -14.08
N ARG A 7 -7.52 -0.67 -14.87
CA ARG A 7 -7.51 -0.78 -16.34
C ARG A 7 -6.17 -1.31 -16.88
N HIS A 8 -5.08 -1.05 -16.16
CA HIS A 8 -3.74 -1.58 -16.50
C HIS A 8 -3.45 -2.95 -15.90
N GLY A 9 -4.44 -3.60 -15.32
CA GLY A 9 -4.33 -4.98 -14.83
C GLY A 9 -3.77 -5.12 -13.42
N PHE A 10 -3.59 -4.04 -12.67
CA PHE A 10 -3.13 -4.12 -11.28
C PHE A 10 -4.24 -4.57 -10.37
N ARG A 11 -3.89 -5.46 -9.43
CA ARG A 11 -4.75 -5.79 -8.30
C ARG A 11 -4.54 -4.76 -7.20
N LEU A 12 -5.64 -4.37 -6.54
CA LEU A 12 -5.62 -3.32 -5.54
C LEU A 12 -6.13 -3.85 -4.20
N ALA A 13 -5.43 -3.54 -3.12
CA ALA A 13 -5.83 -3.96 -1.79
C ALA A 13 -5.48 -2.91 -0.74
N ILE A 14 -6.17 -2.99 0.39
CA ILE A 14 -5.88 -2.22 1.59
C ILE A 14 -5.37 -3.18 2.66
N LEU A 15 -4.31 -2.77 3.36
CA LEU A 15 -3.82 -3.40 4.58
C LEU A 15 -3.78 -2.35 5.69
N SER A 16 -4.55 -2.52 6.74
CA SER A 16 -4.74 -1.46 7.74
C SER A 16 -4.90 -2.00 9.16
N ASN A 17 -4.49 -1.17 10.13
CA ASN A 17 -4.76 -1.37 11.56
C ASN A 17 -6.24 -1.19 11.93
N GLY A 18 -7.07 -0.69 11.02
CA GLY A 18 -8.50 -0.54 11.25
C GLY A 18 -9.23 -1.88 11.38
N THR A 19 -10.37 -1.87 12.06
CA THR A 19 -11.23 -3.05 12.10
C THR A 19 -11.87 -3.31 10.74
N PRO A 20 -12.32 -4.55 10.44
CA PRO A 20 -13.02 -4.83 9.18
C PRO A 20 -14.21 -3.91 8.95
N LYS A 21 -14.99 -3.63 9.99
CA LYS A 21 -16.16 -2.75 9.91
C LYS A 21 -15.78 -1.32 9.57
N MET A 22 -14.72 -0.78 10.20
CA MET A 22 -14.24 0.57 9.93
C MET A 22 -13.71 0.70 8.51
N LEU A 23 -12.95 -0.28 8.05
CA LEU A 23 -12.39 -0.28 6.71
C LEU A 23 -13.47 -0.37 5.63
N MET A 24 -14.46 -1.24 5.84
CA MET A 24 -15.58 -1.37 4.91
C MET A 24 -16.38 -0.06 4.83
N ALA A 25 -16.67 0.56 5.97
CA ALA A 25 -17.39 1.83 6.01
C ALA A 25 -16.62 2.95 5.29
N ALA A 26 -15.31 3.03 5.50
CA ALA A 26 -14.47 4.02 4.84
C ALA A 26 -14.42 3.82 3.32
N CYS A 27 -14.26 2.59 2.87
CA CYS A 27 -14.22 2.27 1.44
C CYS A 27 -15.57 2.53 0.75
N GLN A 28 -16.67 2.21 1.42
CA GLN A 28 -18.02 2.51 0.92
C GLN A 28 -18.25 4.01 0.81
N ALA A 29 -17.89 4.76 1.85
CA ALA A 29 -18.02 6.22 1.84
C ALA A 29 -17.16 6.88 0.75
N ALA A 30 -15.98 6.33 0.47
CA ALA A 30 -15.11 6.81 -0.59
C ALA A 30 -15.52 6.33 -2.00
N GLY A 31 -16.46 5.40 -2.09
CA GLY A 31 -16.92 4.85 -3.37
C GLY A 31 -15.88 3.98 -4.08
N ILE A 32 -14.96 3.35 -3.35
CA ILE A 32 -13.85 2.58 -3.93
C ILE A 32 -13.96 1.08 -3.73
N THR A 33 -14.98 0.60 -3.03
CA THR A 33 -15.12 -0.84 -2.69
C THR A 33 -15.04 -1.74 -3.92
N SER A 34 -15.69 -1.36 -5.01
CA SER A 34 -15.69 -2.14 -6.25
C SER A 34 -14.35 -2.17 -6.98
N LEU A 35 -13.43 -1.28 -6.62
CA LEU A 35 -12.10 -1.19 -7.22
C LEU A 35 -11.07 -2.05 -6.50
N LEU A 36 -11.40 -2.58 -5.32
CA LEU A 36 -10.49 -3.33 -4.47
C LEU A 36 -10.68 -4.83 -4.63
N ASP A 37 -9.57 -5.56 -4.72
CA ASP A 37 -9.56 -7.02 -4.72
C ASP A 37 -9.60 -7.59 -3.31
N ALA A 38 -9.08 -6.83 -2.32
CA ALA A 38 -9.13 -7.23 -0.93
C ALA A 38 -9.07 -6.00 0.00
N ILE A 39 -9.73 -6.13 1.14
CA ILE A 39 -9.63 -5.19 2.27
C ILE A 39 -9.17 -6.03 3.46
N ILE A 40 -7.91 -5.82 3.87
CA ILE A 40 -7.25 -6.68 4.85
C ILE A 40 -7.07 -5.93 6.15
N SER A 41 -7.74 -6.39 7.20
CA SER A 41 -7.56 -5.90 8.57
C SER A 41 -6.49 -6.71 9.30
N VAL A 42 -5.72 -6.04 10.14
CA VAL A 42 -4.73 -6.69 11.02
C VAL A 42 -5.37 -7.66 12.03
N GLU A 43 -6.68 -7.58 12.25
CA GLU A 43 -7.38 -8.52 13.14
C GLU A 43 -7.14 -9.97 12.77
N GLN A 44 -6.97 -10.25 11.47
CA GLN A 44 -6.67 -11.61 10.99
C GLN A 44 -5.32 -12.13 11.45
N ALA A 45 -4.38 -11.27 11.79
CA ALA A 45 -3.07 -11.64 12.34
C ALA A 45 -3.05 -11.62 13.87
N GLY A 46 -4.05 -11.03 14.51
CA GLY A 46 -4.11 -10.88 15.96
C GLY A 46 -3.10 -9.89 16.53
N CYS A 47 -2.52 -9.03 15.71
CA CYS A 47 -1.55 -8.02 16.12
C CYS A 47 -1.60 -6.83 15.17
N PHE A 48 -0.94 -5.73 15.54
CA PHE A 48 -0.92 -4.49 14.75
C PHE A 48 0.38 -4.37 13.95
N LYS A 49 0.35 -3.52 12.89
CA LYS A 49 1.57 -3.05 12.28
C LYS A 49 2.48 -2.42 13.37
N PRO A 50 3.79 -2.60 13.33
CA PRO A 50 4.59 -3.15 12.24
C PRO A 50 4.97 -4.63 12.42
N ALA A 51 4.18 -5.43 13.12
CA ALA A 51 4.48 -6.86 13.28
C ALA A 51 4.57 -7.57 11.91
N PRO A 52 5.61 -8.39 11.68
CA PRO A 52 5.78 -9.07 10.39
C PRO A 52 4.59 -9.92 9.96
N ALA A 53 3.87 -10.54 10.90
CA ALA A 53 2.68 -11.33 10.60
C ALA A 53 1.60 -10.55 9.87
N VAL A 54 1.50 -9.23 10.11
CA VAL A 54 0.54 -8.36 9.42
C VAL A 54 0.90 -8.24 7.93
N TYR A 55 2.16 -7.99 7.63
CA TYR A 55 2.61 -7.86 6.23
C TYR A 55 2.51 -9.19 5.48
N GLY A 56 2.67 -10.31 6.18
CA GLY A 56 2.46 -11.65 5.63
C GLY A 56 1.03 -11.92 5.17
N LEU A 57 0.04 -11.20 5.69
CA LEU A 57 -1.36 -11.35 5.26
C LEU A 57 -1.55 -11.02 3.77
N VAL A 58 -0.74 -10.13 3.22
CA VAL A 58 -0.81 -9.78 1.80
C VAL A 58 -0.55 -11.02 0.93
N GLN A 59 0.50 -11.75 1.23
CA GLN A 59 0.82 -12.98 0.49
C GLN A 59 -0.28 -14.03 0.64
N THR A 60 -0.76 -14.24 1.84
CA THR A 60 -1.80 -15.23 2.13
C THR A 60 -3.12 -14.90 1.43
N LYS A 61 -3.53 -13.62 1.47
CA LYS A 61 -4.84 -13.19 0.96
C LYS A 61 -4.88 -12.97 -0.54
N LEU A 62 -3.77 -12.52 -1.12
CA LEU A 62 -3.71 -12.18 -2.54
C LEU A 62 -2.93 -13.20 -3.36
N GLU A 63 -2.28 -14.17 -2.71
CA GLU A 63 -1.45 -15.18 -3.37
C GLU A 63 -0.35 -14.55 -4.24
N VAL A 64 0.26 -13.49 -3.72
CA VAL A 64 1.36 -12.76 -4.36
C VAL A 64 2.57 -12.71 -3.47
N THR A 65 3.77 -12.62 -4.06
CA THR A 65 4.99 -12.43 -3.28
C THR A 65 5.22 -10.94 -3.00
N PRO A 66 5.88 -10.59 -1.88
CA PRO A 66 6.24 -9.20 -1.61
C PRO A 66 7.05 -8.56 -2.74
N ALA A 67 7.94 -9.30 -3.39
CA ALA A 67 8.77 -8.80 -4.49
C ALA A 67 7.95 -8.32 -5.70
N ARG A 68 6.73 -8.81 -5.85
CA ARG A 68 5.81 -8.44 -6.94
C ARG A 68 4.73 -7.47 -6.50
N THR A 69 4.88 -6.90 -5.31
CA THR A 69 3.87 -6.04 -4.70
C THR A 69 4.46 -4.68 -4.39
N LEU A 70 3.79 -3.64 -4.84
CA LEU A 70 4.13 -2.28 -4.44
C LEU A 70 3.31 -1.91 -3.22
N PHE A 71 3.99 -1.55 -2.16
CA PHE A 71 3.39 -1.07 -0.92
C PHE A 71 3.38 0.46 -0.91
N VAL A 72 2.24 1.06 -0.64
CA VAL A 72 2.08 2.52 -0.65
C VAL A 72 1.66 2.98 0.74
N SER A 73 2.44 3.86 1.35
CA SER A 73 2.13 4.36 2.69
C SER A 73 2.56 5.81 2.88
N GLY A 74 1.80 6.54 3.71
CA GLY A 74 2.17 7.88 4.16
C GLY A 74 3.04 7.88 5.42
N ASN A 75 3.17 6.76 6.11
CA ASN A 75 3.89 6.66 7.38
C ASN A 75 5.31 6.13 7.19
N PRO A 76 6.37 6.85 7.65
CA PRO A 76 7.74 6.37 7.52
C PRO A 76 7.98 5.00 8.18
N TRP A 77 7.44 4.77 9.38
CA TRP A 77 7.60 3.51 10.10
C TRP A 77 6.95 2.33 9.36
N ASP A 78 5.79 2.55 8.74
CA ASP A 78 5.09 1.55 7.94
C ASP A 78 5.86 1.24 6.64
N SER A 79 6.36 2.28 5.99
CA SER A 79 7.23 2.14 4.80
C SER A 79 8.49 1.34 5.11
N GLN A 80 9.14 1.63 6.23
CA GLN A 80 10.33 0.87 6.65
C GLN A 80 10.00 -0.60 6.92
N ALA A 81 8.90 -0.86 7.61
CA ALA A 81 8.49 -2.23 7.90
C ALA A 81 8.15 -3.00 6.62
N ALA A 82 7.49 -2.36 5.66
CA ALA A 82 7.20 -2.98 4.37
C ALA A 82 8.49 -3.32 3.60
N LEU A 83 9.47 -2.42 3.58
CA LEU A 83 10.79 -2.71 3.00
C LEU A 83 11.45 -3.91 3.67
N ALA A 84 11.43 -3.97 4.99
CA ALA A 84 12.02 -5.08 5.75
C ALA A 84 11.33 -6.41 5.46
N ASN A 85 10.07 -6.39 5.02
CA ASN A 85 9.31 -7.58 4.65
C ASN A 85 9.36 -7.88 3.13
N GLY A 86 10.22 -7.19 2.39
CA GLY A 86 10.51 -7.52 1.00
C GLY A 86 9.68 -6.81 -0.05
N PHE A 87 8.83 -5.86 0.33
CA PHE A 87 8.04 -5.08 -0.61
C PHE A 87 8.87 -4.01 -1.30
N ALA A 88 8.51 -3.70 -2.54
CA ALA A 88 8.85 -2.41 -3.14
C ALA A 88 7.92 -1.36 -2.53
N VAL A 89 8.42 -0.17 -2.23
CA VAL A 89 7.67 0.83 -1.47
C VAL A 89 7.68 2.19 -2.15
N VAL A 90 6.51 2.80 -2.19
CA VAL A 90 6.31 4.22 -2.48
C VAL A 90 5.81 4.90 -1.21
N ARG A 91 6.47 5.98 -0.80
CA ARG A 91 5.99 6.83 0.28
C ARG A 91 5.20 8.00 -0.29
N VAL A 92 4.04 8.27 0.30
CA VAL A 92 3.26 9.48 0.00
C VAL A 92 3.56 10.50 1.10
N ASN A 93 4.30 11.55 0.76
CA ASN A 93 4.74 12.59 1.69
C ASN A 93 4.02 13.91 1.39
N ARG A 94 2.80 14.04 1.90
CA ARG A 94 1.92 15.19 1.61
C ARG A 94 2.41 16.51 2.19
N HIS A 95 3.16 16.46 3.26
CA HIS A 95 3.57 17.64 4.02
C HIS A 95 5.04 18.02 3.81
N GLY A 96 5.78 17.27 2.98
CA GLY A 96 7.20 17.55 2.77
C GLY A 96 8.06 17.28 4.01
N ASP A 97 7.68 16.29 4.82
CA ASP A 97 8.40 15.93 6.03
C ASP A 97 9.82 15.44 5.71
N PRO A 98 10.78 15.64 6.63
CA PRO A 98 12.14 15.15 6.44
C PRO A 98 12.21 13.64 6.25
N ASP A 99 13.27 13.18 5.60
CA ASP A 99 13.54 11.76 5.47
C ASP A 99 13.84 11.14 6.84
N GLU A 100 13.20 10.02 7.13
CA GLU A 100 13.44 9.22 8.32
C GLU A 100 13.95 7.84 7.92
N TYR A 101 14.77 7.23 8.76
CA TYR A 101 15.31 5.87 8.54
C TYR A 101 16.15 5.72 7.26
N GLY A 102 16.55 6.80 6.61
CA GLY A 102 17.23 6.75 5.31
C GLY A 102 16.34 6.15 4.20
N LEU A 103 15.04 6.37 4.28
CA LEU A 103 14.06 5.73 3.39
C LEU A 103 14.23 6.12 1.93
N ARG A 104 14.52 7.39 1.63
CA ARG A 104 14.54 7.88 0.24
C ARG A 104 15.43 7.05 -0.68
N GLN A 105 16.54 6.55 -0.15
CA GLN A 105 17.48 5.73 -0.92
C GLN A 105 16.94 4.33 -1.23
N GLN A 106 15.92 3.88 -0.50
CA GLN A 106 15.36 2.53 -0.58
C GLN A 106 13.99 2.49 -1.28
N LEU A 107 13.35 3.66 -1.44
CA LEU A 107 12.01 3.76 -2.05
C LEU A 107 12.10 3.66 -3.58
N VAL A 108 11.04 3.11 -4.18
CA VAL A 108 10.82 3.23 -5.63
C VAL A 108 10.58 4.69 -5.99
N ALA A 109 9.78 5.39 -5.19
CA ALA A 109 9.51 6.81 -5.35
C ALA A 109 8.97 7.40 -4.04
N GLU A 110 9.13 8.71 -3.89
CA GLU A 110 8.41 9.52 -2.91
C GLU A 110 7.50 10.47 -3.67
N LEU A 111 6.22 10.45 -3.37
CA LEU A 111 5.20 11.24 -4.06
C LEU A 111 4.58 12.26 -3.11
N HIS A 112 4.18 13.40 -3.65
CA HIS A 112 3.44 14.40 -2.89
C HIS A 112 2.00 13.94 -2.59
N ASP A 113 1.37 13.26 -3.54
CA ASP A 113 0.04 12.67 -3.41
C ASP A 113 -0.13 11.44 -4.31
N LEU A 114 -1.26 10.78 -4.19
CA LEU A 114 -1.54 9.54 -4.93
C LEU A 114 -1.76 9.75 -6.43
N THR A 115 -1.96 10.98 -6.89
CA THR A 115 -2.18 11.23 -8.33
C THR A 115 -0.94 10.90 -9.15
N GLY A 116 0.24 10.93 -8.55
CA GLY A 116 1.50 10.54 -9.20
C GLY A 116 1.73 9.04 -9.33
N LEU A 117 0.91 8.20 -8.68
CA LEU A 117 1.16 6.77 -8.62
C LEU A 117 1.08 6.05 -9.98
N PRO A 118 0.12 6.34 -10.86
CA PRO A 118 0.10 5.68 -12.16
C PRO A 118 1.38 5.88 -12.99
N ALA A 119 2.00 7.04 -12.91
CA ALA A 119 3.24 7.31 -13.64
C ALA A 119 4.42 6.46 -13.15
N VAL A 120 4.39 6.02 -11.88
CA VAL A 120 5.41 5.12 -11.31
C VAL A 120 5.23 3.69 -11.81
N LEU A 121 3.98 3.24 -11.95
CA LEU A 121 3.64 1.85 -12.24
C LEU A 121 3.41 1.55 -13.70
N VAL A 122 2.97 2.54 -14.47
CA VAL A 122 2.62 2.37 -15.88
C VAL A 122 3.70 3.05 -16.71
N PRO A 123 4.48 2.29 -17.51
CA PRO A 123 5.50 2.91 -18.37
C PRO A 123 4.84 3.83 -19.39
N PRO A 124 5.55 4.90 -19.81
CA PRO A 124 5.04 5.79 -20.86
C PRO A 124 4.84 4.99 -22.15
N ALA A 125 3.86 5.42 -22.95
CA ALA A 125 3.64 4.83 -24.28
C ALA A 125 4.90 5.02 -25.14
N ALA A 126 5.30 3.95 -25.80
CA ALA A 126 6.47 3.97 -26.68
C ALA A 126 6.19 4.83 -27.93
#